data_b21ae530c85cf061a773127212aa9a90
#
_entry.id   b21ae530c85cf061a773127212aa9a90
#
_cell.length_a   1.000
_cell.length_b   1.000
_cell.length_c   1.000
_cell.angle_alpha   90.00
_cell.angle_beta   90.00
_cell.angle_gamma   90.00
#
_symmetry.space_group_name_H-M   'P 1'
#
loop_
_entity.id
_entity.type
_entity.pdbx_description
1 polymer ?
#
loop_
_entity_poly.entity_id
_entity_poly.type
_entity_poly.pdbx_seq_one_letter_code
_entity_poly.pdbx_strand_id
1 'polypeptide(L)'
;MPGNATSFGADTCMVEGVPPRVSTPVQSLFRSQTEAVVLPRRMIPASHAEHDDGADGYRSAYAARTDRSGDSVKVVLYSHDTFGLGHLRRNLAIATRLLECDGRFSVRLLTGSPVIGQWNLPPRLQVQPLPPVVKTGAEQYAARDGDQLFGMVKGYREALILKTILRYRPDVFLVDHAPAGMNGELLSTLALIRRELPQTRTIIGLRDILDSPATVQKLWREQEIYPLLEQAYDDIFVYGSRALFDVVEGYGMSPALGARVRYCGHVVAAPAAQARDVDEAQAQPCWNPDRPQGRPVVLVTAGGGGDGFFLMDAYLQALARLPPGSVHSVVVTGPLMPGDESEALRQRAAGRADVELVDYTTDLVPSLRAADLVVAMAGYNTSAEIMALRKRAILVPRAAPRAEQRMRASLLAKLGAVWSVEPDAELVQKLAALIPAALAAPPPLESASAVIDLDGAERVAQYLLERACVPAASLERRA
;
A
#
# COMPACT_ATOMS: atom_id res chain seq x y z
N MET A 1 -26.63 19.02 -62.92
CA MET A 1 -25.38 18.36 -63.34
C MET A 1 -24.58 18.02 -62.13
N PRO A 2 -24.15 16.77 -61.91
CA PRO A 2 -23.76 16.23 -60.61
C PRO A 2 -22.24 16.34 -60.37
N GLY A 3 -21.85 16.61 -59.14
CA GLY A 3 -20.47 16.61 -58.68
C GLY A 3 -20.20 15.51 -57.67
N ASN A 4 -19.18 14.74 -57.94
CA ASN A 4 -18.69 13.50 -57.33
C ASN A 4 -18.63 13.48 -55.81
N ALA A 5 -19.18 12.41 -55.24
CA ALA A 5 -18.86 11.90 -53.91
C ALA A 5 -17.66 10.95 -54.03
N THR A 6 -16.58 11.26 -53.35
CA THR A 6 -15.46 10.34 -53.10
C THR A 6 -15.63 9.68 -51.74
N SER A 7 -15.85 8.38 -51.76
CA SER A 7 -15.89 7.49 -50.62
C SER A 7 -14.46 7.28 -50.08
N PHE A 8 -14.24 7.61 -48.79
CA PHE A 8 -13.07 7.12 -48.07
C PHE A 8 -13.39 5.75 -47.47
N GLY A 9 -12.62 4.77 -47.88
CA GLY A 9 -12.65 3.42 -47.34
C GLY A 9 -12.16 3.38 -45.90
N ALA A 10 -12.91 2.68 -45.07
CA ALA A 10 -12.51 2.33 -43.71
C ALA A 10 -11.51 1.16 -43.79
N ASP A 11 -10.24 1.45 -43.59
CA ASP A 11 -9.23 0.43 -43.32
C ASP A 11 -9.43 -0.09 -41.89
N THR A 12 -9.98 -1.29 -41.80
CA THR A 12 -10.08 -2.06 -40.56
C THR A 12 -8.71 -2.63 -40.25
N CYS A 13 -7.95 -1.97 -39.37
CA CYS A 13 -6.77 -2.56 -38.78
C CYS A 13 -7.18 -3.70 -37.85
N MET A 14 -7.03 -4.93 -38.33
CA MET A 14 -7.13 -6.14 -37.51
C MET A 14 -6.01 -6.14 -36.49
N VAL A 15 -6.36 -5.93 -35.22
CA VAL A 15 -5.44 -6.15 -34.09
C VAL A 15 -5.29 -7.65 -33.93
N GLU A 16 -4.12 -8.17 -34.27
CA GLU A 16 -3.73 -9.57 -34.05
C GLU A 16 -3.91 -9.96 -32.60
N GLY A 17 -4.52 -11.14 -32.42
CA GLY A 17 -4.98 -11.67 -31.15
C GLY A 17 -3.86 -11.87 -30.15
N VAL A 18 -4.09 -11.36 -28.94
CA VAL A 18 -3.36 -11.73 -27.72
C VAL A 18 -3.53 -13.25 -27.53
N PRO A 19 -2.44 -14.03 -27.41
CA PRO A 19 -2.57 -15.47 -27.18
C PRO A 19 -3.31 -15.72 -25.85
N PRO A 20 -4.12 -16.79 -25.77
CA PRO A 20 -4.88 -17.12 -24.57
C PRO A 20 -3.93 -17.36 -23.38
N ARG A 21 -4.24 -16.73 -22.25
CA ARG A 21 -3.54 -16.97 -20.99
C ARG A 21 -3.67 -18.45 -20.64
N VAL A 22 -2.58 -19.20 -20.65
CA VAL A 22 -2.50 -20.50 -19.98
C VAL A 22 -2.36 -20.22 -18.49
N SER A 23 -3.47 -19.96 -17.83
CA SER A 23 -3.52 -19.90 -16.36
C SER A 23 -3.69 -21.32 -15.86
N THR A 24 -2.66 -21.85 -15.21
CA THR A 24 -2.81 -23.07 -14.40
C THR A 24 -3.83 -22.73 -13.30
N PRO A 25 -4.93 -23.46 -13.15
CA PRO A 25 -5.92 -23.18 -12.12
C PRO A 25 -5.25 -23.21 -10.73
N VAL A 26 -5.54 -22.24 -9.86
CA VAL A 26 -4.96 -22.17 -8.50
C VAL A 26 -5.13 -23.48 -7.76
N GLN A 27 -6.27 -24.15 -7.91
CA GLN A 27 -6.55 -25.45 -7.30
C GLN A 27 -5.59 -26.56 -7.72
N SER A 28 -5.00 -26.52 -8.93
CA SER A 28 -4.06 -27.55 -9.41
C SER A 28 -2.68 -27.38 -8.75
N LEU A 29 -2.29 -26.19 -8.37
CA LEU A 29 -1.01 -25.91 -7.71
C LEU A 29 -0.91 -26.54 -6.30
N PHE A 30 -2.06 -26.78 -5.65
CA PHE A 30 -2.12 -27.35 -4.30
C PHE A 30 -2.54 -28.81 -4.27
N ARG A 31 -2.94 -29.41 -5.42
CA ARG A 31 -3.39 -30.82 -5.50
C ARG A 31 -2.32 -31.84 -5.82
N SER A 32 -1.20 -31.48 -6.42
CA SER A 32 -0.19 -32.45 -6.83
C SER A 32 0.80 -32.76 -5.68
N GLN A 33 0.65 -33.91 -5.05
CA GLN A 33 1.62 -34.42 -4.05
C GLN A 33 2.90 -35.02 -4.68
N THR A 34 3.09 -35.01 -6.00
CA THR A 34 4.12 -35.87 -6.64
C THR A 34 4.91 -35.27 -7.79
N GLU A 35 4.82 -34.02 -8.14
CA GLU A 35 5.71 -33.48 -9.18
C GLU A 35 6.73 -32.50 -8.61
N ALA A 36 8.00 -32.90 -8.64
CA ALA A 36 9.13 -32.05 -8.29
C ALA A 36 9.20 -30.85 -9.24
N VAL A 37 9.16 -29.63 -8.71
CA VAL A 37 9.49 -28.41 -9.47
C VAL A 37 10.97 -28.52 -9.86
N VAL A 38 11.23 -28.95 -11.09
CA VAL A 38 12.57 -28.93 -11.69
C VAL A 38 12.89 -27.48 -12.03
N LEU A 39 13.71 -26.85 -11.22
CA LEU A 39 14.29 -25.55 -11.55
C LEU A 39 15.14 -25.69 -12.82
N PRO A 40 15.01 -24.82 -13.83
CA PRO A 40 15.85 -24.88 -15.03
C PRO A 40 17.32 -24.66 -14.63
N ARG A 41 18.17 -25.67 -14.91
CA ARG A 41 19.61 -25.70 -14.58
C ARG A 41 20.48 -24.63 -15.26
N ARG A 42 19.91 -23.68 -15.99
CA ARG A 42 20.66 -22.82 -16.92
C ARG A 42 20.77 -21.33 -16.54
N MET A 43 20.56 -20.94 -15.29
CA MET A 43 20.73 -19.51 -14.91
C MET A 43 21.50 -19.35 -13.59
N ILE A 44 22.60 -20.08 -13.40
CA ILE A 44 23.57 -19.79 -12.34
C ILE A 44 24.87 -19.39 -13.03
N PRO A 45 25.40 -18.17 -12.87
CA PRO A 45 26.75 -17.86 -13.29
C PRO A 45 27.72 -18.74 -12.51
N ALA A 46 28.63 -19.40 -13.21
CA ALA A 46 29.67 -20.21 -12.62
C ALA A 46 30.72 -19.30 -11.95
N SER A 47 30.61 -19.13 -10.63
CA SER A 47 31.75 -18.76 -9.79
C SER A 47 31.53 -19.29 -8.37
N HIS A 48 32.51 -20.13 -7.94
CA HIS A 48 32.63 -20.83 -6.67
C HIS A 48 31.91 -22.17 -6.56
N ALA A 49 32.61 -23.19 -7.12
CA ALA A 49 32.46 -24.55 -6.73
C ALA A 49 33.21 -24.75 -5.40
N GLU A 50 32.48 -25.05 -4.33
CA GLU A 50 33.01 -25.74 -3.16
C GLU A 50 31.98 -26.73 -2.62
N HIS A 51 32.34 -27.98 -2.71
CA HIS A 51 31.93 -29.22 -2.00
C HIS A 51 30.43 -29.50 -1.79
N ASP A 52 30.01 -30.44 -2.59
CA ASP A 52 28.82 -31.27 -2.44
C ASP A 52 29.09 -32.33 -1.34
N ASP A 53 28.48 -32.15 -0.18
CA ASP A 53 28.33 -33.20 0.81
C ASP A 53 26.94 -33.18 1.43
N GLY A 54 26.10 -34.09 1.00
CA GLY A 54 25.10 -34.69 1.85
C GLY A 54 23.66 -34.31 1.72
N ALA A 55 22.94 -35.04 0.89
CA ALA A 55 21.49 -35.14 0.93
C ALA A 55 20.94 -35.68 2.29
N ASP A 56 21.77 -36.24 3.14
CA ASP A 56 21.38 -36.75 4.48
C ASP A 56 21.36 -35.66 5.57
N GLY A 57 22.03 -34.52 5.39
CA GLY A 57 22.01 -33.41 6.35
C GLY A 57 20.66 -32.69 6.45
N TYR A 58 19.82 -32.80 5.43
CA TYR A 58 18.51 -32.10 5.39
C TYR A 58 17.45 -32.74 6.28
N ARG A 59 17.49 -34.06 6.50
CA ARG A 59 16.50 -34.77 7.36
C ARG A 59 16.77 -34.60 8.85
N SER A 60 18.03 -34.47 9.26
CA SER A 60 18.42 -34.35 10.67
C SER A 60 18.13 -32.97 11.27
N ALA A 61 18.16 -31.88 10.47
CA ALA A 61 17.85 -30.51 10.93
C ALA A 61 16.36 -30.31 11.23
N TYR A 62 15.48 -31.21 10.79
CA TYR A 62 14.03 -31.09 10.93
C TYR A 62 13.52 -31.54 12.32
N ALA A 63 14.25 -32.41 13.02
CA ALA A 63 13.82 -33.00 14.30
C ALA A 63 14.19 -32.17 15.55
N ALA A 64 15.02 -31.13 15.44
CA ALA A 64 15.66 -30.49 16.60
C ALA A 64 15.03 -29.13 17.06
N ARG A 65 13.81 -28.79 16.62
CA ARG A 65 13.18 -27.49 17.00
C ARG A 65 11.99 -27.65 17.93
N THR A 66 12.14 -28.29 19.06
CA THR A 66 11.06 -28.42 20.06
C THR A 66 11.23 -27.56 21.31
N ASP A 67 12.34 -26.81 21.44
CA ASP A 67 12.53 -25.88 22.56
C ASP A 67 12.82 -24.46 22.05
N ARG A 68 11.82 -23.58 22.06
CA ARG A 68 11.85 -22.20 21.50
C ARG A 68 11.85 -21.09 22.55
N SER A 69 12.22 -21.36 23.75
CA SER A 69 12.38 -20.29 24.78
C SER A 69 13.68 -19.52 24.54
N GLY A 70 13.69 -18.59 23.58
CA GLY A 70 14.84 -17.73 23.29
C GLY A 70 15.14 -17.49 21.81
N ASP A 71 14.48 -18.21 20.88
CA ASP A 71 14.76 -18.13 19.45
C ASP A 71 14.18 -16.87 18.78
N SER A 72 14.95 -16.30 17.83
CA SER A 72 14.55 -15.18 16.99
C SER A 72 13.34 -15.51 16.14
N VAL A 73 12.32 -14.62 16.15
CA VAL A 73 11.11 -14.71 15.31
C VAL A 73 11.40 -14.08 13.95
N LYS A 74 11.46 -14.90 12.92
CA LYS A 74 11.79 -14.48 11.55
C LYS A 74 10.54 -14.09 10.78
N VAL A 75 10.45 -12.82 10.39
CA VAL A 75 9.33 -12.28 9.61
C VAL A 75 9.82 -11.86 8.23
N VAL A 76 9.16 -12.31 7.18
CA VAL A 76 9.33 -11.78 5.83
C VAL A 76 8.07 -10.99 5.45
N LEU A 77 8.27 -9.72 5.07
CA LEU A 77 7.24 -8.84 4.55
C LEU A 77 7.39 -8.76 3.03
N TYR A 78 6.31 -8.99 2.28
CA TYR A 78 6.26 -8.75 0.84
C TYR A 78 5.47 -7.47 0.58
N SER A 79 6.13 -6.46 0.00
CA SER A 79 5.52 -5.18 -0.37
C SER A 79 5.14 -5.15 -1.84
N HIS A 80 3.85 -4.90 -2.13
CA HIS A 80 3.32 -4.85 -3.49
C HIS A 80 3.57 -3.48 -4.15
N ASP A 81 4.84 -3.14 -4.39
CA ASP A 81 5.28 -1.83 -4.89
C ASP A 81 5.20 -1.73 -6.42
N THR A 82 4.01 -1.49 -6.94
CA THR A 82 3.78 -1.33 -8.38
C THR A 82 3.29 0.06 -8.76
N PHE A 83 2.76 0.81 -7.80
CA PHE A 83 2.23 2.16 -8.00
C PHE A 83 2.20 2.94 -6.67
N GLY A 84 2.93 4.04 -6.61
CA GLY A 84 2.97 4.92 -5.43
C GLY A 84 3.78 4.35 -4.26
N LEU A 85 3.79 5.09 -3.14
CA LEU A 85 4.59 4.81 -1.95
C LEU A 85 3.80 4.15 -0.81
N GLY A 86 2.49 3.94 -1.01
CA GLY A 86 1.57 3.53 0.04
C GLY A 86 1.89 2.16 0.66
N HIS A 87 2.27 1.21 -0.18
CA HIS A 87 2.62 -0.14 0.26
C HIS A 87 3.93 -0.15 1.04
N LEU A 88 4.96 0.54 0.52
CA LEU A 88 6.24 0.68 1.18
C LEU A 88 6.09 1.33 2.57
N ARG A 89 5.40 2.47 2.67
CA ARG A 89 5.17 3.19 3.95
C ARG A 89 4.51 2.31 4.98
N ARG A 90 3.47 1.57 4.61
CA ARG A 90 2.76 0.66 5.51
C ARG A 90 3.66 -0.49 5.98
N ASN A 91 4.37 -1.14 5.07
CA ASN A 91 5.29 -2.22 5.43
C ASN A 91 6.44 -1.73 6.31
N LEU A 92 6.96 -0.53 6.06
CA LEU A 92 7.98 0.09 6.93
C LEU A 92 7.42 0.38 8.32
N ALA A 93 6.21 0.90 8.45
CA ALA A 93 5.58 1.13 9.74
C ALA A 93 5.42 -0.17 10.54
N ILE A 94 4.97 -1.24 9.90
CA ILE A 94 4.88 -2.58 10.53
C ILE A 94 6.27 -3.09 10.91
N ALA A 95 7.25 -3.03 10.01
CA ALA A 95 8.60 -3.48 10.25
C ALA A 95 9.26 -2.73 11.43
N THR A 96 9.12 -1.41 11.46
CA THR A 96 9.61 -0.56 12.55
C THR A 96 9.01 -1.00 13.87
N ARG A 97 7.69 -1.13 13.93
CA ARG A 97 7.01 -1.51 15.16
C ARG A 97 7.42 -2.91 15.65
N LEU A 98 7.54 -3.88 14.77
CA LEU A 98 8.04 -5.22 15.11
C LEU A 98 9.44 -5.16 15.74
N LEU A 99 10.35 -4.40 15.13
CA LEU A 99 11.73 -4.29 15.59
C LEU A 99 11.87 -3.50 16.89
N GLU A 100 10.95 -2.58 17.19
CA GLU A 100 10.91 -1.80 18.42
C GLU A 100 10.29 -2.58 19.60
N CYS A 101 9.19 -3.32 19.33
CA CYS A 101 8.43 -3.96 20.41
C CYS A 101 9.14 -5.15 21.03
N ASP A 102 9.97 -5.89 20.28
CA ASP A 102 10.70 -7.03 20.81
C ASP A 102 12.02 -7.30 20.06
N GLY A 103 13.11 -7.43 20.81
CA GLY A 103 14.45 -7.73 20.29
C GLY A 103 14.59 -9.05 19.56
N ARG A 104 13.66 -9.99 19.76
CA ARG A 104 13.64 -11.30 19.10
C ARG A 104 13.22 -11.22 17.63
N PHE A 105 12.54 -10.15 17.20
CA PHE A 105 12.15 -10.03 15.79
C PHE A 105 13.36 -9.82 14.88
N SER A 106 13.42 -10.64 13.83
CA SER A 106 14.30 -10.48 12.68
C SER A 106 13.41 -10.28 11.44
N VAL A 107 13.43 -9.08 10.88
CA VAL A 107 12.50 -8.66 9.83
C VAL A 107 13.23 -8.49 8.50
N ARG A 108 12.71 -9.09 7.46
CA ARG A 108 13.17 -8.92 6.08
C ARG A 108 12.05 -8.37 5.20
N LEU A 109 12.30 -7.27 4.50
CA LEU A 109 11.37 -6.64 3.57
C LEU A 109 11.77 -6.95 2.12
N LEU A 110 10.86 -7.60 1.38
CA LEU A 110 10.92 -7.76 -0.06
C LEU A 110 10.21 -6.58 -0.71
N THR A 111 10.92 -5.75 -1.47
CA THR A 111 10.34 -4.55 -2.07
C THR A 111 10.90 -4.27 -3.46
N GLY A 112 10.03 -3.89 -4.39
CA GLY A 112 10.39 -3.40 -5.72
C GLY A 112 10.44 -1.87 -5.81
N SER A 113 10.35 -1.17 -4.68
CA SER A 113 10.37 0.29 -4.66
C SER A 113 11.75 0.83 -5.01
N PRO A 114 11.89 1.68 -6.06
CA PRO A 114 13.17 2.25 -6.46
C PRO A 114 13.68 3.30 -5.47
N VAL A 115 12.82 3.81 -4.59
CA VAL A 115 13.14 4.91 -3.66
C VAL A 115 13.43 4.41 -2.24
N ILE A 116 13.52 3.11 -2.02
CA ILE A 116 13.76 2.55 -0.67
C ILE A 116 15.03 3.09 -0.02
N GLY A 117 16.08 3.37 -0.81
CA GLY A 117 17.34 3.94 -0.33
C GLY A 117 17.26 5.40 0.16
N GLN A 118 16.15 6.09 -0.10
CA GLN A 118 15.92 7.48 0.35
C GLN A 118 15.22 7.52 1.72
N TRP A 119 14.83 6.37 2.26
CA TRP A 119 14.11 6.25 3.53
C TRP A 119 15.06 6.00 4.68
N ASN A 120 14.76 6.60 5.83
CA ASN A 120 15.43 6.26 7.08
C ASN A 120 14.91 4.90 7.57
N LEU A 121 15.71 3.86 7.34
CA LEU A 121 15.33 2.48 7.65
C LEU A 121 15.67 2.13 9.11
N PRO A 122 14.83 1.33 9.80
CA PRO A 122 15.18 0.81 11.11
C PRO A 122 16.51 0.04 11.07
N PRO A 123 17.41 0.22 12.04
CA PRO A 123 18.79 -0.33 11.98
C PRO A 123 18.88 -1.84 11.78
N ARG A 124 17.88 -2.62 12.22
CA ARG A 124 17.84 -4.08 12.10
C ARG A 124 17.00 -4.60 10.96
N LEU A 125 16.42 -3.72 10.13
CA LEU A 125 15.64 -4.13 8.98
C LEU A 125 16.55 -4.61 7.85
N GLN A 126 16.33 -5.84 7.38
CA GLN A 126 17.00 -6.38 6.21
C GLN A 126 16.12 -6.14 4.98
N VAL A 127 16.66 -5.45 3.98
CA VAL A 127 15.95 -5.21 2.71
C VAL A 127 16.49 -6.14 1.64
N GLN A 128 15.58 -6.88 0.98
CA GLN A 128 15.85 -7.62 -0.24
C GLN A 128 15.17 -6.88 -1.40
N PRO A 129 15.93 -6.16 -2.22
CA PRO A 129 15.37 -5.49 -3.38
C PRO A 129 14.90 -6.50 -4.42
N LEU A 130 13.75 -6.21 -5.02
CA LEU A 130 13.20 -6.89 -6.18
C LEU A 130 13.31 -5.95 -7.38
N PRO A 131 13.52 -6.45 -8.61
CA PRO A 131 13.47 -5.62 -9.80
C PRO A 131 12.21 -4.76 -9.87
N PRO A 132 12.33 -3.44 -10.12
CA PRO A 132 11.18 -2.56 -10.11
C PRO A 132 10.28 -2.80 -11.32
N VAL A 133 8.98 -2.73 -11.08
CA VAL A 133 7.93 -2.82 -12.11
C VAL A 133 7.00 -1.63 -12.00
N VAL A 134 6.33 -1.29 -13.09
CA VAL A 134 5.31 -0.24 -13.12
C VAL A 134 3.98 -0.82 -13.57
N LYS A 135 2.90 -0.33 -12.99
CA LYS A 135 1.55 -0.66 -13.40
C LYS A 135 1.13 0.28 -14.53
N THR A 136 0.85 -0.27 -15.69
CA THR A 136 0.49 0.49 -16.91
C THR A 136 -1.02 0.50 -17.19
N GLY A 137 -1.80 -0.32 -16.45
CA GLY A 137 -3.25 -0.41 -16.59
C GLY A 137 -3.87 -1.28 -15.50
N ALA A 138 -5.17 -1.51 -15.56
CA ALA A 138 -5.84 -2.46 -14.67
C ALA A 138 -5.24 -3.86 -14.89
N GLU A 139 -4.46 -4.36 -13.90
CA GLU A 139 -3.77 -5.67 -13.98
C GLU A 139 -2.74 -5.80 -15.12
N GLN A 140 -2.26 -4.67 -15.66
CA GLN A 140 -1.17 -4.63 -16.65
C GLN A 140 0.09 -4.08 -16.01
N TYR A 141 1.23 -4.73 -16.29
CA TYR A 141 2.52 -4.40 -15.72
C TYR A 141 3.59 -4.38 -16.80
N ALA A 142 4.59 -3.51 -16.64
CA ALA A 142 5.78 -3.45 -17.47
C ALA A 142 7.03 -3.42 -16.60
N ALA A 143 8.17 -3.82 -17.16
CA ALA A 143 9.46 -3.53 -16.55
C ALA A 143 9.63 -2.00 -16.50
N ARG A 144 10.20 -1.48 -15.42
CA ARG A 144 10.45 -0.03 -15.32
C ARG A 144 11.54 0.43 -16.31
N ASP A 145 12.53 -0.42 -16.51
CA ASP A 145 13.54 -0.25 -17.55
C ASP A 145 13.01 -0.86 -18.84
N GLY A 146 12.54 -0.01 -19.77
CA GLY A 146 11.77 -0.39 -20.96
C GLY A 146 12.43 -1.40 -21.92
N ASP A 147 13.74 -1.68 -21.75
CA ASP A 147 14.49 -2.63 -22.58
C ASP A 147 14.35 -4.10 -22.14
N GLN A 148 13.72 -4.36 -20.97
CA GLN A 148 13.56 -5.72 -20.45
C GLN A 148 12.16 -6.28 -20.74
N LEU A 149 12.12 -7.52 -21.20
CA LEU A 149 10.86 -8.25 -21.34
C LEU A 149 10.24 -8.49 -19.95
N PHE A 150 9.02 -8.04 -19.75
CA PHE A 150 8.30 -8.16 -18.47
C PHE A 150 8.30 -9.60 -17.92
N GLY A 151 8.16 -10.61 -18.80
CA GLY A 151 8.20 -12.03 -18.40
C GLY A 151 9.52 -12.44 -17.75
N MET A 152 10.66 -11.91 -18.21
CA MET A 152 11.98 -12.17 -17.61
C MET A 152 12.09 -11.52 -16.24
N VAL A 153 11.65 -10.26 -16.11
CA VAL A 153 11.65 -9.53 -14.83
C VAL A 153 10.77 -10.26 -13.81
N LYS A 154 9.57 -10.68 -14.20
CA LYS A 154 8.67 -11.46 -13.36
C LYS A 154 9.32 -12.77 -12.90
N GLY A 155 9.88 -13.57 -13.83
CA GLY A 155 10.54 -14.84 -13.49
C GLY A 155 11.74 -14.67 -12.56
N TYR A 156 12.51 -13.60 -12.72
CA TYR A 156 13.60 -13.28 -11.81
C TYR A 156 13.12 -12.88 -10.41
N ARG A 157 12.05 -12.09 -10.32
CA ARG A 157 11.40 -11.73 -9.05
C ARG A 157 10.89 -13.00 -8.34
N GLU A 158 10.17 -13.87 -9.03
CA GLU A 158 9.71 -15.16 -8.51
C GLU A 158 10.86 -16.00 -7.92
N ALA A 159 11.96 -16.12 -8.67
CA ALA A 159 13.13 -16.86 -8.22
C ALA A 159 13.79 -16.24 -6.97
N LEU A 160 13.88 -14.89 -6.91
CA LEU A 160 14.41 -14.19 -5.73
C LEU A 160 13.54 -14.37 -4.49
N ILE A 161 12.23 -14.25 -4.64
CA ILE A 161 11.26 -14.43 -3.55
C ILE A 161 11.37 -15.87 -3.04
N LEU A 162 11.27 -16.85 -3.93
CA LEU A 162 11.36 -18.27 -3.60
C LEU A 162 12.68 -18.62 -2.88
N LYS A 163 13.82 -18.17 -3.43
CA LYS A 163 15.14 -18.34 -2.82
C LYS A 163 15.24 -17.73 -1.43
N THR A 164 14.64 -16.54 -1.25
CA THR A 164 14.63 -15.86 0.04
C THR A 164 13.87 -16.66 1.07
N ILE A 165 12.66 -17.12 0.73
CA ILE A 165 11.83 -17.94 1.63
C ILE A 165 12.54 -19.25 1.99
N LEU A 166 13.11 -19.96 1.02
CA LEU A 166 13.83 -21.22 1.26
C LEU A 166 15.05 -21.06 2.18
N ARG A 167 15.83 -19.99 1.96
CA ARG A 167 17.06 -19.75 2.75
C ARG A 167 16.76 -19.18 4.14
N TYR A 168 15.84 -18.25 4.21
CA TYR A 168 15.53 -17.56 5.47
C TYR A 168 14.63 -18.40 6.37
N ARG A 169 13.77 -19.27 5.79
CA ARG A 169 12.81 -20.15 6.49
C ARG A 169 12.03 -19.34 7.56
N PRO A 170 11.19 -18.37 7.15
CA PRO A 170 10.52 -17.48 8.08
C PRO A 170 9.51 -18.24 8.95
N ASP A 171 9.28 -17.73 10.16
CA ASP A 171 8.15 -18.14 11.01
C ASP A 171 6.86 -17.50 10.50
N VAL A 172 6.95 -16.28 9.93
CA VAL A 172 5.83 -15.54 9.36
C VAL A 172 6.17 -15.00 7.97
N PHE A 173 5.29 -15.23 7.01
CA PHE A 173 5.29 -14.60 5.70
C PHE A 173 4.06 -13.71 5.57
N LEU A 174 4.24 -12.39 5.70
CA LEU A 174 3.18 -11.39 5.60
C LEU A 174 3.19 -10.75 4.20
N VAL A 175 2.13 -11.01 3.44
CA VAL A 175 1.92 -10.50 2.09
C VAL A 175 1.05 -9.26 2.14
N ASP A 176 1.46 -8.18 1.50
CA ASP A 176 0.70 -6.94 1.46
C ASP A 176 -0.18 -6.85 0.21
N HIS A 177 -1.48 -6.66 0.41
CA HIS A 177 -2.51 -6.27 -0.55
C HIS A 177 -2.89 -7.30 -1.61
N ALA A 178 -1.93 -7.88 -2.34
CA ALA A 178 -2.19 -8.73 -3.50
C ALA A 178 -1.97 -10.22 -3.15
N PRO A 179 -3.02 -11.03 -2.97
CA PRO A 179 -2.88 -12.41 -2.50
C PRO A 179 -1.99 -13.30 -3.40
N ALA A 180 -2.04 -13.10 -4.71
CA ALA A 180 -1.17 -13.81 -5.65
C ALA A 180 0.16 -13.08 -5.94
N GLY A 181 0.39 -11.91 -5.33
CA GLY A 181 1.48 -11.01 -5.69
C GLY A 181 1.26 -10.31 -7.03
N MET A 182 2.29 -9.65 -7.56
CA MET A 182 2.27 -9.00 -8.85
C MET A 182 2.16 -10.04 -9.96
N ASN A 183 1.04 -10.03 -10.66
CA ASN A 183 0.76 -10.98 -11.76
C ASN A 183 1.01 -12.46 -11.41
N GLY A 184 0.66 -12.88 -10.19
CA GLY A 184 0.79 -14.28 -9.76
C GLY A 184 2.19 -14.69 -9.28
N GLU A 185 3.14 -13.76 -9.09
CA GLU A 185 4.54 -14.09 -8.75
C GLU A 185 4.72 -14.80 -7.40
N LEU A 186 3.70 -14.82 -6.53
CA LEU A 186 3.77 -15.52 -5.25
C LEU A 186 3.24 -16.96 -5.29
N LEU A 187 2.53 -17.37 -6.33
CA LEU A 187 1.82 -18.66 -6.35
C LEU A 187 2.75 -19.86 -6.09
N SER A 188 3.90 -19.91 -6.77
CA SER A 188 4.90 -20.99 -6.56
C SER A 188 5.49 -20.96 -5.15
N THR A 189 5.72 -19.77 -4.59
CA THR A 189 6.24 -19.61 -3.23
C THR A 189 5.21 -20.05 -2.18
N LEU A 190 3.94 -19.67 -2.35
CA LEU A 190 2.86 -20.07 -1.45
C LEU A 190 2.66 -21.59 -1.46
N ALA A 191 2.65 -22.21 -2.64
CA ALA A 191 2.57 -23.67 -2.78
C ALA A 191 3.76 -24.37 -2.11
N LEU A 192 4.99 -23.85 -2.27
CA LEU A 192 6.17 -24.36 -1.63
C LEU A 192 6.09 -24.26 -0.10
N ILE A 193 5.66 -23.11 0.44
CA ILE A 193 5.49 -22.94 1.89
C ILE A 193 4.55 -24.00 2.44
N ARG A 194 3.41 -24.22 1.81
CA ARG A 194 2.45 -25.25 2.27
C ARG A 194 3.02 -26.65 2.26
N ARG A 195 3.88 -26.97 1.29
CA ARG A 195 4.49 -28.30 1.16
C ARG A 195 5.72 -28.50 2.03
N GLU A 196 6.66 -27.53 2.02
CA GLU A 196 8.01 -27.71 2.58
C GLU A 196 8.23 -26.97 3.90
N LEU A 197 7.40 -25.96 4.20
CA LEU A 197 7.53 -25.10 5.37
C LEU A 197 6.19 -24.96 6.13
N PRO A 198 5.54 -26.07 6.53
CA PRO A 198 4.19 -26.03 7.11
C PRO A 198 4.11 -25.24 8.44
N GLN A 199 5.25 -24.96 9.10
CA GLN A 199 5.28 -24.10 10.29
C GLN A 199 5.29 -22.61 9.95
N THR A 200 5.62 -22.23 8.72
CA THR A 200 5.56 -20.82 8.30
C THR A 200 4.11 -20.37 8.25
N ARG A 201 3.75 -19.42 9.09
CA ARG A 201 2.42 -18.81 9.07
C ARG A 201 2.33 -17.82 7.94
N THR A 202 1.39 -18.01 7.03
CA THR A 202 1.19 -17.15 5.87
C THR A 202 0.01 -16.22 6.13
N ILE A 203 0.23 -14.91 6.07
CA ILE A 203 -0.75 -13.89 6.39
C ILE A 203 -0.90 -12.94 5.22
N ILE A 204 -2.13 -12.60 4.83
CA ILE A 204 -2.41 -11.52 3.89
C ILE A 204 -2.88 -10.28 4.63
N GLY A 205 -2.28 -9.12 4.31
CA GLY A 205 -2.71 -7.83 4.82
C GLY A 205 -3.50 -7.06 3.77
N LEU A 206 -4.78 -6.87 4.00
CA LEU A 206 -5.68 -6.09 3.14
C LEU A 206 -5.83 -4.67 3.67
N ARG A 207 -5.96 -3.69 2.79
CA ARG A 207 -6.39 -2.34 3.20
C ARG A 207 -7.86 -2.35 3.63
N ASP A 208 -8.26 -1.31 4.33
CA ASP A 208 -9.64 -1.04 4.75
C ASP A 208 -10.65 -1.22 3.60
N ILE A 209 -10.41 -0.58 2.47
CA ILE A 209 -11.24 -0.62 1.25
C ILE A 209 -10.32 -0.86 0.06
N LEU A 210 -10.59 -1.92 -0.72
CA LEU A 210 -9.83 -2.26 -1.93
C LEU A 210 -10.43 -1.60 -3.17
N ASP A 211 -11.74 -1.72 -3.33
CA ASP A 211 -12.59 -1.13 -4.37
C ASP A 211 -14.06 -1.32 -3.98
N SER A 212 -15.01 -1.00 -4.89
CA SER A 212 -16.42 -1.29 -4.67
C SER A 212 -16.65 -2.79 -4.45
N PRO A 213 -17.61 -3.17 -3.58
CA PRO A 213 -17.93 -4.57 -3.32
C PRO A 213 -18.14 -5.40 -4.58
N ALA A 214 -18.92 -4.88 -5.53
CA ALA A 214 -19.20 -5.58 -6.78
C ALA A 214 -17.93 -5.83 -7.63
N THR A 215 -17.03 -4.83 -7.70
CA THR A 215 -15.75 -4.94 -8.41
C THR A 215 -14.84 -5.98 -7.77
N VAL A 216 -14.67 -5.92 -6.45
CA VAL A 216 -13.80 -6.87 -5.74
C VAL A 216 -14.34 -8.28 -5.84
N GLN A 217 -15.63 -8.50 -5.59
CA GLN A 217 -16.25 -9.82 -5.69
C GLN A 217 -16.13 -10.42 -7.11
N LYS A 218 -16.30 -9.61 -8.15
CA LYS A 218 -16.12 -10.04 -9.54
C LYS A 218 -14.68 -10.47 -9.79
N LEU A 219 -13.71 -9.59 -9.51
CA LEU A 219 -12.29 -9.86 -9.72
C LEU A 219 -11.81 -11.07 -8.92
N TRP A 220 -12.23 -11.21 -7.66
CA TRP A 220 -11.82 -12.32 -6.81
C TRP A 220 -12.35 -13.67 -7.27
N ARG A 221 -13.55 -13.70 -7.88
CA ARG A 221 -14.06 -14.92 -8.54
C ARG A 221 -13.28 -15.24 -9.80
N GLU A 222 -13.08 -14.25 -10.69
CA GLU A 222 -12.38 -14.43 -11.97
C GLU A 222 -10.90 -14.84 -11.79
N GLN A 223 -10.26 -14.37 -10.72
CA GLN A 223 -8.84 -14.63 -10.44
C GLN A 223 -8.63 -15.76 -9.41
N GLU A 224 -9.68 -16.49 -9.06
CA GLU A 224 -9.65 -17.57 -8.06
C GLU A 224 -9.04 -17.16 -6.69
N ILE A 225 -9.25 -15.89 -6.27
CA ILE A 225 -8.68 -15.37 -5.03
C ILE A 225 -9.30 -16.03 -3.80
N TYR A 226 -10.62 -16.32 -3.80
CA TYR A 226 -11.24 -17.01 -2.65
C TYR A 226 -10.60 -18.38 -2.38
N PRO A 227 -10.47 -19.29 -3.37
CA PRO A 227 -9.73 -20.54 -3.17
C PRO A 227 -8.29 -20.34 -2.72
N LEU A 228 -7.59 -19.32 -3.26
CA LEU A 228 -6.23 -19.01 -2.87
C LEU A 228 -6.14 -18.59 -1.39
N LEU A 229 -7.05 -17.73 -0.92
CA LEU A 229 -7.13 -17.33 0.48
C LEU A 229 -7.40 -18.53 1.40
N GLU A 230 -8.30 -19.44 1.00
CA GLU A 230 -8.64 -20.62 1.79
C GLU A 230 -7.47 -21.60 1.90
N GLN A 231 -6.70 -21.79 0.82
CA GLN A 231 -5.65 -22.82 0.73
C GLN A 231 -4.28 -22.32 1.19
N ALA A 232 -3.96 -21.05 0.94
CA ALA A 232 -2.61 -20.52 1.11
C ALA A 232 -2.42 -19.62 2.34
N TYR A 233 -3.48 -19.07 2.93
CA TYR A 233 -3.36 -18.11 4.02
C TYR A 233 -3.98 -18.59 5.30
N ASP A 234 -3.26 -18.44 6.42
CA ASP A 234 -3.72 -18.81 7.76
C ASP A 234 -4.56 -17.71 8.38
N ASP A 235 -4.21 -16.44 8.15
CA ASP A 235 -4.92 -15.27 8.65
C ASP A 235 -5.05 -14.20 7.55
N ILE A 236 -6.09 -13.38 7.71
CA ILE A 236 -6.39 -12.22 6.86
C ILE A 236 -6.41 -10.99 7.77
N PHE A 237 -5.34 -10.20 7.74
CA PHE A 237 -5.32 -8.92 8.43
C PHE A 237 -6.05 -7.87 7.59
N VAL A 238 -6.86 -7.06 8.23
CA VAL A 238 -7.48 -5.88 7.63
C VAL A 238 -6.92 -4.65 8.33
N TYR A 239 -6.19 -3.85 7.58
CA TYR A 239 -5.64 -2.59 8.06
C TYR A 239 -6.71 -1.51 8.03
N GLY A 240 -7.69 -1.63 8.92
CA GLY A 240 -8.85 -0.78 9.02
C GLY A 240 -9.76 -1.19 10.17
N SER A 241 -10.84 -0.45 10.35
CA SER A 241 -11.87 -0.71 11.35
C SER A 241 -13.07 -1.39 10.72
N ARG A 242 -13.58 -2.44 11.37
CA ARG A 242 -14.85 -3.10 10.96
C ARG A 242 -16.02 -2.13 10.96
N ALA A 243 -16.04 -1.20 11.92
CA ALA A 243 -17.08 -0.18 12.03
C ALA A 243 -17.07 0.81 10.85
N LEU A 244 -15.91 1.02 10.19
CA LEU A 244 -15.84 1.83 8.99
C LEU A 244 -16.30 1.06 7.76
N PHE A 245 -15.79 -0.17 7.57
CA PHE A 245 -16.17 -1.03 6.46
C PHE A 245 -15.94 -2.51 6.81
N ASP A 246 -17.01 -3.32 6.76
CA ASP A 246 -16.91 -4.76 6.96
C ASP A 246 -16.50 -5.46 5.66
N VAL A 247 -15.23 -5.89 5.57
CA VAL A 247 -14.69 -6.58 4.39
C VAL A 247 -15.27 -7.99 4.23
N VAL A 248 -15.73 -8.65 5.31
CA VAL A 248 -16.31 -10.00 5.27
C VAL A 248 -17.63 -9.96 4.53
N GLU A 249 -18.51 -9.06 4.93
CA GLU A 249 -19.80 -8.84 4.29
C GLU A 249 -19.61 -8.21 2.89
N GLY A 250 -18.85 -7.11 2.82
CA GLY A 250 -18.66 -6.34 1.59
C GLY A 250 -18.04 -7.16 0.47
N TYR A 251 -17.09 -8.02 0.77
CA TYR A 251 -16.43 -8.84 -0.28
C TYR A 251 -16.95 -10.27 -0.35
N GLY A 252 -18.07 -10.58 0.32
CA GLY A 252 -18.74 -11.87 0.20
C GLY A 252 -17.85 -13.06 0.61
N MET A 253 -17.08 -12.90 1.68
CA MET A 253 -16.23 -13.96 2.21
C MET A 253 -17.09 -15.07 2.83
N SER A 254 -16.66 -16.34 2.64
CA SER A 254 -17.28 -17.47 3.33
C SER A 254 -17.14 -17.35 4.85
N PRO A 255 -18.01 -18.01 5.65
CA PRO A 255 -17.85 -18.05 7.11
C PRO A 255 -16.47 -18.56 7.55
N ALA A 256 -15.89 -19.51 6.81
CA ALA A 256 -14.56 -20.04 7.07
C ALA A 256 -13.45 -18.99 6.85
N LEU A 257 -13.53 -18.18 5.79
CA LEU A 257 -12.64 -17.06 5.58
C LEU A 257 -12.88 -15.93 6.58
N GLY A 258 -14.15 -15.61 6.87
CA GLY A 258 -14.50 -14.59 7.84
C GLY A 258 -13.94 -14.87 9.25
N ALA A 259 -13.87 -16.15 9.65
CA ALA A 259 -13.26 -16.56 10.92
C ALA A 259 -11.75 -16.29 11.01
N ARG A 260 -11.06 -16.18 9.85
CA ARG A 260 -9.63 -15.85 9.77
C ARG A 260 -9.35 -14.34 9.71
N VAL A 261 -10.40 -13.52 9.54
CA VAL A 261 -10.25 -12.07 9.43
C VAL A 261 -9.96 -11.45 10.78
N ARG A 262 -8.94 -10.57 10.81
CA ARG A 262 -8.50 -9.78 11.97
C ARG A 262 -8.44 -8.31 11.58
N TYR A 263 -9.34 -7.49 12.15
CA TYR A 263 -9.29 -6.04 11.99
C TYR A 263 -8.21 -5.50 12.91
N CYS A 264 -7.09 -5.06 12.33
CA CYS A 264 -5.95 -4.57 13.08
C CYS A 264 -6.04 -3.08 13.41
N GLY A 265 -6.93 -2.34 12.74
CA GLY A 265 -6.89 -0.88 12.74
C GLY A 265 -5.99 -0.33 11.62
N HIS A 266 -6.01 0.99 11.42
CA HIS A 266 -5.22 1.64 10.38
C HIS A 266 -3.73 1.67 10.75
N VAL A 267 -2.88 1.33 9.79
CA VAL A 267 -1.42 1.41 9.96
C VAL A 267 -0.96 2.80 9.60
N VAL A 268 -0.47 3.53 10.58
CA VAL A 268 0.15 4.86 10.44
C VAL A 268 1.65 4.80 10.73
N ALA A 269 2.42 5.73 10.19
CA ALA A 269 3.87 5.74 10.33
C ALA A 269 4.34 5.96 11.77
N ALA A 270 3.54 6.69 12.58
CA ALA A 270 3.75 6.85 14.01
C ALA A 270 2.47 6.50 14.76
N PRO A 271 2.53 5.79 15.91
CA PRO A 271 1.37 5.53 16.76
C PRO A 271 0.66 6.84 17.13
N ALA A 272 -0.68 6.80 17.21
CA ALA A 272 -1.48 7.99 17.50
C ALA A 272 -1.06 8.70 18.81
N ALA A 273 -0.59 7.94 19.83
CA ALA A 273 -0.04 8.47 21.07
C ALA A 273 1.31 9.17 20.84
N GLN A 274 2.26 8.53 20.14
CA GLN A 274 3.57 9.10 19.85
C GLN A 274 3.52 10.26 18.84
N ALA A 275 2.54 10.24 17.93
CA ALA A 275 2.33 11.36 17.01
C ALA A 275 1.93 12.67 17.75
N ARG A 276 1.45 12.57 19.00
CA ARG A 276 1.11 13.73 19.85
C ARG A 276 2.30 14.20 20.71
N ASP A 277 3.23 13.30 21.05
CA ASP A 277 4.28 13.51 22.05
C ASP A 277 5.69 13.67 21.44
N VAL A 278 5.85 13.63 20.11
CA VAL A 278 7.15 13.92 19.47
C VAL A 278 7.52 15.37 19.75
N ASP A 279 8.68 15.56 20.38
CA ASP A 279 9.27 16.84 20.71
C ASP A 279 9.17 17.79 19.49
N GLU A 280 8.35 18.84 19.62
CA GLU A 280 8.05 19.80 18.54
C GLU A 280 9.30 20.46 17.96
N ALA A 281 10.42 20.38 18.69
CA ALA A 281 11.69 21.01 18.33
C ALA A 281 12.47 20.27 17.22
N GLN A 282 12.16 19.00 16.89
CA GLN A 282 13.00 18.20 16.00
C GLN A 282 12.41 17.95 14.59
N ALA A 283 11.11 18.10 14.39
CA ALA A 283 10.47 17.83 13.12
C ALA A 283 9.85 19.11 12.53
N GLN A 284 10.61 19.75 11.63
CA GLN A 284 10.14 20.96 10.97
C GLN A 284 9.21 20.62 9.78
N PRO A 285 8.15 21.43 9.55
CA PRO A 285 7.33 21.31 8.36
C PRO A 285 8.15 21.58 7.09
N CYS A 286 7.69 21.04 5.96
CA CYS A 286 8.40 21.13 4.67
C CYS A 286 8.37 22.50 3.98
N TRP A 287 7.84 23.54 4.65
CA TRP A 287 7.75 24.91 4.12
C TRP A 287 8.72 25.87 4.81
N ASN A 288 8.89 27.04 4.20
CA ASN A 288 9.76 28.09 4.73
C ASN A 288 9.28 28.58 6.12
N PRO A 289 10.10 28.47 7.19
CA PRO A 289 9.76 28.96 8.52
C PRO A 289 9.60 30.50 8.58
N ASP A 290 10.24 31.25 7.68
CA ASP A 290 10.22 32.73 7.62
C ASP A 290 8.98 33.30 6.95
N ARG A 291 7.97 32.45 6.66
CA ARG A 291 6.69 32.89 6.09
C ARG A 291 5.99 33.94 6.96
N PRO A 292 5.15 34.81 6.37
CA PRO A 292 4.35 35.77 7.15
C PRO A 292 3.49 35.07 8.20
N GLN A 293 3.73 35.40 9.47
CA GLN A 293 2.99 34.84 10.60
C GLN A 293 1.56 35.39 10.68
N GLY A 294 0.66 34.64 11.36
CA GLY A 294 -0.72 35.08 11.62
C GLY A 294 -1.72 34.73 10.51
N ARG A 295 -1.29 34.02 9.44
CA ARG A 295 -2.20 33.49 8.42
C ARG A 295 -2.40 31.98 8.61
N PRO A 296 -3.64 31.48 8.48
CA PRO A 296 -3.89 30.04 8.50
C PRO A 296 -3.12 29.33 7.37
N VAL A 297 -2.55 28.18 7.68
CA VAL A 297 -1.83 27.35 6.71
C VAL A 297 -2.75 26.28 6.14
N VAL A 298 -2.89 26.27 4.82
CA VAL A 298 -3.57 25.20 4.10
C VAL A 298 -2.54 24.32 3.39
N LEU A 299 -2.45 23.07 3.82
CA LEU A 299 -1.60 22.06 3.20
C LEU A 299 -2.38 21.30 2.13
N VAL A 300 -1.88 21.28 0.90
CA VAL A 300 -2.48 20.55 -0.22
C VAL A 300 -1.58 19.41 -0.64
N THR A 301 -2.11 18.17 -0.71
CA THR A 301 -1.32 16.99 -1.07
C THR A 301 -2.14 15.92 -1.78
N ALA A 302 -1.51 15.21 -2.71
CA ALA A 302 -2.06 14.05 -3.39
C ALA A 302 -1.24 12.76 -3.12
N GLY A 303 -0.44 12.75 -2.03
CA GLY A 303 0.43 11.64 -1.71
C GLY A 303 1.58 11.48 -2.71
N GLY A 304 1.56 10.42 -3.55
CA GLY A 304 2.60 10.23 -4.56
C GLY A 304 2.61 11.24 -5.71
N GLY A 305 1.51 11.91 -5.94
CA GLY A 305 1.37 12.99 -6.94
C GLY A 305 0.99 12.55 -8.34
N GLY A 306 1.17 11.28 -8.72
CA GLY A 306 1.00 10.82 -10.10
C GLY A 306 -0.38 11.00 -10.72
N ASP A 307 -1.41 11.22 -9.91
CA ASP A 307 -2.79 11.50 -10.32
C ASP A 307 -3.37 12.73 -9.58
N GLY A 308 -2.49 13.60 -9.06
CA GLY A 308 -2.85 14.69 -8.16
C GLY A 308 -3.09 16.05 -8.81
N PHE A 309 -2.72 16.21 -10.07
CA PHE A 309 -2.78 17.51 -10.76
C PHE A 309 -4.15 18.15 -10.69
N PHE A 310 -5.22 17.40 -10.96
CA PHE A 310 -6.60 17.93 -10.98
C PHE A 310 -6.99 18.61 -9.66
N LEU A 311 -6.57 18.03 -8.51
CA LEU A 311 -6.85 18.58 -7.20
C LEU A 311 -6.08 19.88 -6.97
N MET A 312 -4.78 19.87 -7.25
CA MET A 312 -3.88 21.00 -7.00
C MET A 312 -4.22 22.18 -7.91
N ASP A 313 -4.51 21.90 -9.18
CA ASP A 313 -4.96 22.91 -10.13
C ASP A 313 -6.31 23.52 -9.73
N ALA A 314 -7.29 22.68 -9.35
CA ALA A 314 -8.58 23.17 -8.86
C ALA A 314 -8.44 23.97 -7.56
N TYR A 315 -7.54 23.56 -6.64
CA TYR A 315 -7.25 24.31 -5.43
C TYR A 315 -6.68 25.70 -5.73
N LEU A 316 -5.67 25.79 -6.59
CA LEU A 316 -5.06 27.08 -6.97
C LEU A 316 -6.07 28.01 -7.68
N GLN A 317 -6.96 27.43 -8.50
CA GLN A 317 -8.07 28.19 -9.08
C GLN A 317 -9.08 28.67 -8.01
N ALA A 318 -9.40 27.84 -7.03
CA ALA A 318 -10.27 28.19 -5.92
C ALA A 318 -9.63 29.29 -5.05
N LEU A 319 -8.33 29.18 -4.78
CA LEU A 319 -7.56 30.17 -4.04
C LEU A 319 -7.58 31.57 -4.71
N ALA A 320 -7.60 31.63 -6.05
CA ALA A 320 -7.72 32.89 -6.78
C ALA A 320 -9.08 33.60 -6.57
N ARG A 321 -10.09 32.90 -6.04
CA ARG A 321 -11.43 33.47 -5.69
C ARG A 321 -11.52 33.91 -4.24
N LEU A 322 -10.54 33.59 -3.41
CA LEU A 322 -10.47 34.03 -2.02
C LEU A 322 -9.78 35.41 -1.92
N PRO A 323 -10.00 36.15 -0.84
CA PRO A 323 -9.27 37.41 -0.61
C PRO A 323 -7.76 37.16 -0.63
N PRO A 324 -6.98 37.99 -1.35
CA PRO A 324 -5.53 37.80 -1.42
C PRO A 324 -4.89 37.76 -0.02
N GLY A 325 -4.04 36.79 0.22
CA GLY A 325 -3.35 36.62 1.49
C GLY A 325 -4.23 36.20 2.67
N SER A 326 -5.46 35.74 2.45
CA SER A 326 -6.33 35.21 3.52
C SER A 326 -5.82 33.92 4.12
N VAL A 327 -5.04 33.14 3.36
CA VAL A 327 -4.37 31.91 3.79
C VAL A 327 -2.92 31.87 3.27
N HIS A 328 -2.08 31.04 3.87
CA HIS A 328 -0.81 30.62 3.31
C HIS A 328 -0.96 29.18 2.81
N SER A 329 -0.70 28.95 1.52
CA SER A 329 -0.91 27.66 0.88
C SER A 329 0.41 26.94 0.64
N VAL A 330 0.53 25.71 1.11
CA VAL A 330 1.66 24.84 0.82
C VAL A 330 1.17 23.68 -0.02
N VAL A 331 1.64 23.57 -1.24
CA VAL A 331 1.23 22.52 -2.20
C VAL A 331 2.38 21.55 -2.41
N VAL A 332 2.21 20.32 -1.91
CA VAL A 332 3.21 19.25 -2.05
C VAL A 332 2.83 18.37 -3.23
N THR A 333 3.54 18.52 -4.36
CA THR A 333 3.19 17.89 -5.64
C THR A 333 3.41 16.38 -5.62
N GLY A 334 4.46 15.91 -4.94
CA GLY A 334 4.80 14.48 -4.82
C GLY A 334 5.79 14.01 -5.91
N PRO A 335 6.55 12.93 -5.62
CA PRO A 335 7.67 12.51 -6.44
C PRO A 335 7.28 11.83 -7.76
N LEU A 336 5.99 11.55 -7.98
CA LEU A 336 5.46 10.88 -9.17
C LEU A 336 4.65 11.85 -10.06
N MET A 337 4.60 13.13 -9.72
CA MET A 337 3.94 14.15 -10.54
C MET A 337 4.66 14.25 -11.91
N PRO A 338 3.94 14.17 -13.04
CA PRO A 338 4.53 14.44 -14.35
C PRO A 338 5.16 15.83 -14.43
N GLY A 339 6.29 15.94 -15.11
CA GLY A 339 7.06 17.19 -15.15
C GLY A 339 6.31 18.36 -15.78
N ASP A 340 5.53 18.11 -16.83
CA ASP A 340 4.64 19.07 -17.50
C ASP A 340 3.51 19.54 -16.59
N GLU A 341 2.91 18.65 -15.82
CA GLU A 341 1.89 18.98 -14.82
C GLU A 341 2.47 19.81 -13.67
N SER A 342 3.67 19.42 -13.17
CA SER A 342 4.38 20.20 -12.15
C SER A 342 4.72 21.60 -12.62
N GLU A 343 5.18 21.75 -13.88
CA GLU A 343 5.45 23.06 -14.46
C GLU A 343 4.18 23.89 -14.63
N ALA A 344 3.06 23.31 -15.03
CA ALA A 344 1.79 23.99 -15.11
C ALA A 344 1.33 24.53 -13.74
N LEU A 345 1.54 23.77 -12.65
CA LEU A 345 1.25 24.26 -11.29
C LEU A 345 2.18 25.43 -10.90
N ARG A 346 3.48 25.37 -11.24
CA ARG A 346 4.41 26.49 -10.99
C ARG A 346 3.99 27.77 -11.72
N GLN A 347 3.57 27.65 -12.98
CA GLN A 347 3.05 28.78 -13.74
C GLN A 347 1.76 29.37 -13.13
N ARG A 348 0.86 28.51 -12.64
CA ARG A 348 -0.37 28.96 -11.99
C ARG A 348 -0.10 29.63 -10.64
N ALA A 349 0.91 29.20 -9.90
CA ALA A 349 1.34 29.82 -8.65
C ALA A 349 2.22 31.06 -8.83
N ALA A 350 2.69 31.32 -10.06
CA ALA A 350 3.61 32.42 -10.34
C ALA A 350 3.05 33.77 -9.88
N GLY A 351 3.89 34.56 -9.20
CA GLY A 351 3.51 35.88 -8.68
C GLY A 351 2.68 35.86 -7.39
N ARG A 352 2.37 34.69 -6.81
CA ARG A 352 1.63 34.55 -5.56
C ARG A 352 2.57 34.35 -4.37
N ALA A 353 2.77 35.38 -3.57
CA ALA A 353 3.59 35.31 -2.35
C ALA A 353 2.92 34.50 -1.21
N ASP A 354 1.65 34.13 -1.36
CA ASP A 354 0.86 33.33 -0.43
C ASP A 354 0.81 31.84 -0.81
N VAL A 355 1.58 31.41 -1.81
CA VAL A 355 1.67 30.02 -2.28
C VAL A 355 3.12 29.55 -2.29
N GLU A 356 3.39 28.44 -1.65
CA GLU A 356 4.66 27.72 -1.69
C GLU A 356 4.44 26.34 -2.33
N LEU A 357 5.23 26.03 -3.38
CA LEU A 357 5.23 24.73 -4.02
C LEU A 357 6.43 23.91 -3.51
N VAL A 358 6.16 22.72 -3.02
CA VAL A 358 7.16 21.76 -2.53
C VAL A 358 7.08 20.52 -3.40
N ASP A 359 8.17 20.14 -4.03
CA ASP A 359 8.17 18.98 -4.93
C ASP A 359 7.96 17.67 -4.17
N TYR A 360 8.68 17.47 -3.06
CA TYR A 360 8.62 16.24 -2.28
C TYR A 360 9.14 16.40 -0.86
N THR A 361 8.56 15.62 0.06
CA THR A 361 9.10 15.37 1.39
C THR A 361 8.98 13.88 1.72
N THR A 362 9.99 13.32 2.38
CA THR A 362 9.98 11.93 2.86
C THR A 362 9.06 11.74 4.05
N ASP A 363 8.88 12.80 4.86
CA ASP A 363 7.97 12.82 6.00
C ASP A 363 7.02 14.03 5.93
N LEU A 364 5.74 13.73 5.71
CA LEU A 364 4.68 14.75 5.64
C LEU A 364 4.03 15.01 7.01
N VAL A 365 4.28 14.16 8.00
CA VAL A 365 3.61 14.23 9.31
C VAL A 365 3.85 15.58 10.03
N PRO A 366 5.07 16.16 10.07
CA PRO A 366 5.28 17.47 10.65
C PRO A 366 4.46 18.56 9.97
N SER A 367 4.36 18.51 8.63
CA SER A 367 3.58 19.46 7.85
C SER A 367 2.08 19.30 8.08
N LEU A 368 1.59 18.06 8.13
CA LEU A 368 0.20 17.77 8.51
C LEU A 368 -0.13 18.31 9.91
N ARG A 369 0.77 18.11 10.86
CA ARG A 369 0.60 18.60 12.24
C ARG A 369 0.50 20.12 12.30
N ALA A 370 1.37 20.82 11.62
CA ALA A 370 1.47 22.27 11.65
C ALA A 370 0.41 22.99 10.80
N ALA A 371 -0.27 22.31 9.86
CA ALA A 371 -1.32 22.90 9.02
C ALA A 371 -2.61 23.15 9.82
N ASP A 372 -3.33 24.25 9.51
CA ASP A 372 -4.65 24.55 10.05
C ASP A 372 -5.77 23.80 9.31
N LEU A 373 -5.58 23.55 8.01
CA LEU A 373 -6.46 22.80 7.14
C LEU A 373 -5.65 21.96 6.16
N VAL A 374 -6.11 20.73 5.91
CA VAL A 374 -5.54 19.85 4.89
C VAL A 374 -6.54 19.70 3.73
N VAL A 375 -6.09 19.89 2.50
CA VAL A 375 -6.84 19.56 1.29
C VAL A 375 -6.10 18.40 0.60
N ALA A 376 -6.74 17.24 0.51
CA ALA A 376 -6.03 16.05 0.06
C ALA A 376 -6.93 15.11 -0.74
N MET A 377 -6.28 14.22 -1.49
CA MET A 377 -6.96 13.02 -1.99
C MET A 377 -7.23 12.05 -0.84
N ALA A 378 -8.29 11.23 -0.96
CA ALA A 378 -8.66 10.25 0.06
C ALA A 378 -7.83 8.96 -0.01
N GLY A 379 -6.51 9.08 -0.18
CA GLY A 379 -5.58 7.94 -0.13
C GLY A 379 -5.53 7.33 1.26
N TYR A 380 -5.27 6.01 1.35
CA TYR A 380 -5.26 5.27 2.63
C TYR A 380 -4.35 5.92 3.69
N ASN A 381 -3.07 6.13 3.37
CA ASN A 381 -2.11 6.65 4.36
C ASN A 381 -2.43 8.09 4.77
N THR A 382 -2.68 8.97 3.81
CA THR A 382 -2.98 10.38 4.09
C THR A 382 -4.26 10.53 4.92
N SER A 383 -5.31 9.74 4.61
CA SER A 383 -6.53 9.73 5.43
C SER A 383 -6.25 9.24 6.85
N ALA A 384 -5.47 8.17 7.01
CA ALA A 384 -5.11 7.65 8.32
C ALA A 384 -4.27 8.67 9.14
N GLU A 385 -3.32 9.36 8.51
CA GLU A 385 -2.50 10.41 9.15
C GLU A 385 -3.35 11.63 9.55
N ILE A 386 -4.27 12.08 8.69
CA ILE A 386 -5.24 13.15 8.99
C ILE A 386 -6.05 12.78 10.23
N MET A 387 -6.53 11.53 10.31
CA MET A 387 -7.31 11.04 11.45
C MET A 387 -6.47 10.94 12.72
N ALA A 388 -5.23 10.41 12.61
CA ALA A 388 -4.29 10.32 13.73
C ALA A 388 -4.00 11.68 14.37
N LEU A 389 -3.87 12.70 13.54
CA LEU A 389 -3.57 14.08 13.95
C LEU A 389 -4.83 14.93 14.22
N ARG A 390 -6.03 14.37 14.04
CA ARG A 390 -7.32 15.07 14.19
C ARG A 390 -7.39 16.39 13.41
N LYS A 391 -6.86 16.38 12.18
CA LYS A 391 -6.80 17.59 11.36
C LYS A 391 -8.14 17.88 10.70
N ARG A 392 -8.49 19.18 10.62
CA ARG A 392 -9.51 19.62 9.68
C ARG A 392 -9.07 19.25 8.27
N ALA A 393 -9.92 18.56 7.52
CA ALA A 393 -9.55 18.15 6.18
C ALA A 393 -10.71 18.17 5.19
N ILE A 394 -10.41 18.60 3.97
CA ILE A 394 -11.28 18.48 2.81
C ILE A 394 -10.68 17.37 1.94
N LEU A 395 -11.41 16.27 1.79
CA LEU A 395 -11.01 15.17 0.95
C LEU A 395 -11.69 15.27 -0.43
N VAL A 396 -10.88 15.25 -1.48
CA VAL A 396 -11.33 15.23 -2.86
C VAL A 396 -10.86 13.90 -3.47
N PRO A 397 -11.72 12.86 -3.51
CA PRO A 397 -11.34 11.56 -4.03
C PRO A 397 -11.12 11.62 -5.54
N ARG A 398 -10.22 10.83 -6.08
CA ARG A 398 -10.13 10.66 -7.54
C ARG A 398 -11.38 9.99 -8.08
N ALA A 399 -11.79 10.37 -9.30
CA ALA A 399 -12.98 9.84 -9.94
C ALA A 399 -12.80 8.38 -10.43
N ALA A 400 -11.62 8.04 -10.93
CA ALA A 400 -11.26 6.75 -11.52
C ALA A 400 -9.79 6.41 -11.23
N PRO A 401 -9.32 5.18 -11.42
CA PRO A 401 -10.05 4.00 -11.91
C PRO A 401 -10.76 3.18 -10.83
N ARG A 402 -10.56 3.47 -9.54
CA ARG A 402 -11.09 2.70 -8.41
C ARG A 402 -11.97 3.56 -7.51
N ALA A 403 -12.98 2.94 -6.91
CA ALA A 403 -13.94 3.61 -6.02
C ALA A 403 -13.46 3.75 -4.57
N GLU A 404 -12.32 3.16 -4.18
CA GLU A 404 -11.88 3.10 -2.78
C GLU A 404 -11.73 4.48 -2.11
N GLN A 405 -11.23 5.48 -2.85
CA GLN A 405 -11.08 6.82 -2.29
C GLN A 405 -12.43 7.50 -2.07
N ARG A 406 -13.35 7.36 -3.04
CA ARG A 406 -14.71 7.92 -2.91
C ARG A 406 -15.46 7.29 -1.74
N MET A 407 -15.38 5.96 -1.62
CA MET A 407 -16.00 5.23 -0.51
C MET A 407 -15.41 5.70 0.83
N ARG A 408 -14.09 5.78 0.95
CA ARG A 408 -13.42 6.22 2.18
C ARG A 408 -13.80 7.65 2.54
N ALA A 409 -13.71 8.59 1.60
CA ALA A 409 -14.08 9.99 1.84
C ALA A 409 -15.53 10.11 2.30
N SER A 410 -16.46 9.40 1.65
CA SER A 410 -17.88 9.39 2.01
C SER A 410 -18.12 8.83 3.41
N LEU A 411 -17.47 7.72 3.77
CA LEU A 411 -17.59 7.11 5.11
C LEU A 411 -17.04 8.02 6.20
N LEU A 412 -15.86 8.61 5.99
CA LEU A 412 -15.25 9.56 6.92
C LEU A 412 -16.09 10.84 7.08
N ALA A 413 -16.68 11.33 6.00
CA ALA A 413 -17.56 12.48 6.04
C ALA A 413 -18.86 12.19 6.82
N LYS A 414 -19.46 10.99 6.67
CA LYS A 414 -20.62 10.55 7.45
C LYS A 414 -20.35 10.50 8.95
N LEU A 415 -19.10 10.23 9.34
CA LEU A 415 -18.67 10.26 10.74
C LEU A 415 -18.39 11.70 11.24
N GLY A 416 -18.52 12.73 10.39
CA GLY A 416 -18.16 14.10 10.74
C GLY A 416 -16.66 14.35 10.92
N ALA A 417 -15.84 13.43 10.44
CA ALA A 417 -14.39 13.51 10.60
C ALA A 417 -13.70 14.41 9.59
N VAL A 418 -14.29 14.55 8.40
CA VAL A 418 -13.76 15.34 7.28
C VAL A 418 -14.91 15.91 6.45
N TRP A 419 -14.60 16.86 5.57
CA TRP A 419 -15.47 17.22 4.44
C TRP A 419 -15.06 16.40 3.21
N SER A 420 -16.05 15.95 2.44
CA SER A 420 -15.82 15.23 1.17
C SER A 420 -16.42 16.03 0.03
N VAL A 421 -15.63 16.27 -1.02
CA VAL A 421 -16.06 17.01 -2.22
C VAL A 421 -15.79 16.16 -3.44
N GLU A 422 -16.84 15.93 -4.25
CA GLU A 422 -16.69 15.20 -5.52
C GLU A 422 -15.89 16.02 -6.55
N PRO A 423 -15.03 15.36 -7.35
CA PRO A 423 -14.24 16.01 -8.39
C PRO A 423 -15.06 16.23 -9.67
N ASP A 424 -16.06 17.08 -9.59
CA ASP A 424 -16.96 17.46 -10.70
C ASP A 424 -16.64 18.87 -11.24
N ALA A 425 -17.45 19.34 -12.19
CA ALA A 425 -17.27 20.65 -12.82
C ALA A 425 -17.38 21.83 -11.83
N GLU A 426 -17.98 21.62 -10.66
CA GLU A 426 -18.14 22.64 -9.62
C GLU A 426 -17.02 22.59 -8.56
N LEU A 427 -16.04 21.71 -8.69
CA LEU A 427 -14.99 21.49 -7.69
C LEU A 427 -14.33 22.79 -7.25
N VAL A 428 -13.94 23.64 -8.18
CA VAL A 428 -13.30 24.95 -7.90
C VAL A 428 -14.20 25.85 -7.05
N GLN A 429 -15.49 25.92 -7.38
CA GLN A 429 -16.44 26.71 -6.64
C GLN A 429 -16.71 26.16 -5.24
N LYS A 430 -16.86 24.84 -5.13
CA LYS A 430 -17.05 24.13 -3.85
C LYS A 430 -15.84 24.32 -2.92
N LEU A 431 -14.62 24.20 -3.45
CA LEU A 431 -13.41 24.43 -2.67
C LEU A 431 -13.32 25.89 -2.20
N ALA A 432 -13.60 26.87 -3.07
CA ALA A 432 -13.57 28.30 -2.71
C ALA A 432 -14.55 28.65 -1.59
N ALA A 433 -15.73 28.03 -1.57
CA ALA A 433 -16.71 28.20 -0.50
C ALA A 433 -16.33 27.44 0.79
N LEU A 434 -15.79 26.24 0.65
CA LEU A 434 -15.57 25.35 1.79
C LEU A 434 -14.29 25.64 2.57
N ILE A 435 -13.21 26.14 1.95
CA ILE A 435 -11.94 26.44 2.61
C ILE A 435 -12.15 27.42 3.79
N PRO A 436 -12.79 28.61 3.62
CA PRO A 436 -13.02 29.52 4.74
C PRO A 436 -13.94 28.89 5.80
N ALA A 437 -14.98 28.18 5.40
CA ALA A 437 -15.90 27.51 6.32
C ALA A 437 -15.20 26.42 7.16
N ALA A 438 -14.33 25.61 6.54
CA ALA A 438 -13.57 24.57 7.23
C ALA A 438 -12.54 25.16 8.21
N LEU A 439 -11.90 26.28 7.86
CA LEU A 439 -10.97 26.99 8.75
C LEU A 439 -11.68 27.58 9.98
N ALA A 440 -12.92 28.05 9.80
CA ALA A 440 -13.73 28.62 10.90
C ALA A 440 -14.38 27.52 11.78
N ALA A 441 -14.51 26.30 11.28
CA ALA A 441 -15.14 25.20 12.01
C ALA A 441 -14.28 24.71 13.19
N PRO A 442 -14.88 24.12 14.25
CA PRO A 442 -14.11 23.45 15.30
C PRO A 442 -13.33 22.25 14.74
N PRO A 443 -12.26 21.80 15.42
CA PRO A 443 -11.61 20.53 15.07
C PRO A 443 -12.61 19.37 15.06
N PRO A 444 -12.34 18.28 14.30
CA PRO A 444 -13.17 17.08 14.30
C PRO A 444 -13.37 16.53 15.72
N LEU A 445 -14.60 16.08 16.00
CA LEU A 445 -14.97 15.53 17.31
C LEU A 445 -14.14 14.28 17.64
N GLU A 446 -13.83 14.10 18.93
CA GLU A 446 -13.17 12.86 19.42
C GLU A 446 -13.96 11.61 19.11
N SER A 447 -15.29 11.68 19.17
CA SER A 447 -16.20 10.59 18.82
C SER A 447 -16.02 10.06 17.38
N ALA A 448 -15.71 10.93 16.43
CA ALA A 448 -15.42 10.53 15.06
C ALA A 448 -14.11 9.74 14.96
N SER A 449 -13.12 10.09 15.79
CA SER A 449 -11.83 9.37 15.85
C SER A 449 -11.96 8.04 16.63
N ALA A 450 -12.89 7.91 17.57
CA ALA A 450 -13.07 6.69 18.35
C ALA A 450 -13.53 5.48 17.51
N VAL A 451 -14.15 5.72 16.35
CA VAL A 451 -14.57 4.67 15.39
C VAL A 451 -13.38 4.19 14.55
N ILE A 452 -12.33 4.99 14.48
CA ILE A 452 -11.16 4.71 13.63
C ILE A 452 -9.99 4.35 14.54
N ASP A 453 -9.69 3.08 14.55
CA ASP A 453 -8.54 2.53 15.26
C ASP A 453 -7.26 2.79 14.45
N LEU A 454 -6.28 3.41 15.06
CA LEU A 454 -5.02 3.84 14.44
C LEU A 454 -3.81 3.05 14.93
N ASP A 455 -4.01 2.01 15.77
CA ASP A 455 -2.96 1.19 16.36
C ASP A 455 -2.63 -0.05 15.51
N GLY A 456 -2.82 0.03 14.20
CA GLY A 456 -2.71 -1.12 13.30
C GLY A 456 -1.34 -1.81 13.35
N ALA A 457 -0.26 -1.06 13.35
CA ALA A 457 1.10 -1.63 13.44
C ALA A 457 1.35 -2.31 14.79
N GLU A 458 0.88 -1.71 15.89
CA GLU A 458 0.95 -2.25 17.23
C GLU A 458 0.22 -3.59 17.34
N ARG A 459 -1.03 -3.65 16.87
CA ARG A 459 -1.83 -4.88 16.93
C ARG A 459 -1.27 -6.00 16.06
N VAL A 460 -0.70 -5.65 14.91
CA VAL A 460 0.04 -6.65 14.10
C VAL A 460 1.21 -7.21 14.91
N ALA A 461 2.00 -6.34 15.56
CA ALA A 461 3.14 -6.77 16.36
C ALA A 461 2.72 -7.65 17.54
N GLN A 462 1.71 -7.23 18.29
CA GLN A 462 1.16 -7.99 19.42
C GLN A 462 0.64 -9.37 18.98
N TYR A 463 -0.13 -9.41 17.90
CA TYR A 463 -0.64 -10.69 17.36
C TYR A 463 0.50 -11.64 16.99
N LEU A 464 1.54 -11.14 16.34
CA LEU A 464 2.68 -11.97 15.93
C LEU A 464 3.48 -12.45 17.15
N LEU A 465 3.63 -11.63 18.19
CA LEU A 465 4.25 -12.04 19.46
C LEU A 465 3.48 -13.15 20.16
N GLU A 466 2.17 -12.99 20.31
CA GLU A 466 1.31 -13.98 20.94
C GLU A 466 1.39 -15.33 20.24
N ARG A 467 1.44 -15.32 18.89
CA ARG A 467 1.50 -16.53 18.08
C ARG A 467 2.89 -17.16 18.03
N ALA A 468 3.94 -16.36 18.09
CA ALA A 468 5.31 -16.87 18.16
C ALA A 468 5.62 -17.55 19.51
N CYS A 469 4.91 -17.15 20.59
CA CYS A 469 5.06 -17.72 21.92
C CYS A 469 4.20 -18.98 22.16
N VAL A 470 3.29 -19.34 21.25
CA VAL A 470 2.43 -20.53 21.38
C VAL A 470 3.05 -21.70 20.59
N PRO A 471 3.44 -22.84 21.23
CA PRO A 471 3.89 -24.02 20.52
C PRO A 471 2.83 -24.53 19.54
N ALA A 472 3.25 -24.92 18.33
CA ALA A 472 2.36 -25.43 17.27
C ALA A 472 1.43 -26.59 17.74
N ALA A 473 1.89 -27.40 18.69
CA ALA A 473 1.13 -28.53 19.25
C ALA A 473 -0.11 -28.16 20.06
N SER A 474 -0.30 -26.90 20.45
CA SER A 474 -1.48 -26.44 21.21
C SER A 474 -2.63 -25.95 20.32
N LEU A 475 -2.41 -25.81 19.02
CA LEU A 475 -3.40 -25.32 18.04
C LEU A 475 -4.28 -26.45 17.47
N GLU A 476 -3.79 -27.69 17.44
CA GLU A 476 -4.54 -28.84 16.93
C GLU A 476 -5.71 -29.30 17.85
N ARG A 477 -5.80 -28.81 19.08
CA ARG A 477 -6.88 -29.19 20.04
C ARG A 477 -8.08 -28.25 20.05
N ARG A 478 -8.17 -27.32 19.13
CA ARG A 478 -9.30 -26.36 19.01
C ARG A 478 -9.93 -26.32 17.62
N ALA A 479 -9.72 -27.34 16.78
CA ALA A 479 -10.44 -27.53 15.52
C ALA A 479 -11.66 -28.44 15.72
#